data_5220757ef99bd6ddf92e63951abfacaa
#
_entry.id   5220757ef99bd6ddf92e63951abfacaa
#
_cell.length_a   1.000
_cell.length_b   1.000
_cell.length_c   1.000
_cell.angle_alpha   90.00
_cell.angle_beta   90.00
_cell.angle_gamma   90.00
#
_symmetry.space_group_name_H-M   'P 1'
#
loop_
_entity.id
_entity.type
_entity.pdbx_description
1 polymer ?
#
loop_
_entity_poly.entity_id
_entity_poly.type
_entity_poly.pdbx_seq_one_letter_code
_entity_poly.pdbx_strand_id
1 'polypeptide(L)'
;MRFLFALLFASTLALAQKTERIAVEIPTFTGPSEFDSFLDNDKVIQSSAEDFVAKNNRFVFTSGKNDSARVDGKRYPKSLAPTFQSIPLVESVIRFDKAGNELTLIIHSLGDLGPINEEKFNEVVDTLTKALTKSYGTPTVPVAAASVIVRAKGLVWKCPAGSVRLEWSSVRADRAKGTPYRAEFIRVVCGPAQTLATRSAAALRWNPADQLRTNPQGDKWITSVPMVDQGPKGYCAVATGERVLRYYGKDADQHELAQACQTDGGTSGQKFEEQMKRVATRFGLRFQTYLSGTDDRLISKIIKDYTIAGKKKDGTPIPAQLAQSPYIFYQALPSLNPKQLATVRQADRAGIATLDRAIHECIDRANPLIWSVH
;
A
#
# COMPACT_ATOMS: atom_id res chain seq x y z
N MET A 1 -31.23 11.30 42.23
CA MET A 1 -31.31 10.34 41.14
C MET A 1 -31.66 11.05 39.81
N ARG A 2 -30.85 12.00 39.38
CA ARG A 2 -31.02 12.75 38.11
C ARG A 2 -29.68 13.36 37.68
N PHE A 3 -28.67 12.52 37.32
CA PHE A 3 -27.42 13.02 36.73
C PHE A 3 -26.66 11.95 35.89
N LEU A 4 -27.38 10.99 35.30
CA LEU A 4 -26.73 9.94 34.54
C LEU A 4 -27.19 9.83 33.08
N PHE A 5 -27.86 10.85 32.52
CA PHE A 5 -28.37 10.79 31.14
C PHE A 5 -27.72 11.80 30.15
N ALA A 6 -26.80 12.63 30.61
CA ALA A 6 -26.19 13.67 29.74
C ALA A 6 -24.88 13.27 29.07
N LEU A 7 -24.26 12.15 29.44
CA LEU A 7 -22.93 11.74 28.89
C LEU A 7 -23.02 10.72 27.75
N LEU A 8 -24.19 10.14 27.47
CA LEU A 8 -24.35 9.15 26.39
C LEU A 8 -24.72 9.76 25.02
N PHE A 9 -25.10 11.04 24.98
CA PHE A 9 -25.44 11.72 23.71
C PHE A 9 -24.27 12.45 23.05
N ALA A 10 -23.18 12.70 23.76
CA ALA A 10 -21.99 13.38 23.21
C ALA A 10 -21.09 12.45 22.37
N SER A 11 -21.17 11.13 22.58
CA SER A 11 -20.33 10.19 21.85
C SER A 11 -20.90 9.74 20.49
N THR A 12 -22.18 9.90 20.27
CA THR A 12 -22.83 9.57 18.98
C THR A 12 -22.76 10.73 17.96
N LEU A 13 -22.62 11.98 18.42
CA LEU A 13 -22.42 13.12 17.51
C LEU A 13 -20.99 13.24 16.99
N ALA A 14 -20.00 12.68 17.68
CA ALA A 14 -18.59 12.71 17.21
C ALA A 14 -18.29 11.73 16.07
N LEU A 15 -19.14 10.72 15.83
CA LEU A 15 -18.98 9.78 14.70
C LEU A 15 -19.65 10.26 13.40
N ALA A 16 -20.53 11.25 13.45
CA ALA A 16 -21.24 11.77 12.28
C ALA A 16 -20.55 12.95 11.59
N GLN A 17 -19.48 13.51 12.15
CA GLN A 17 -18.76 14.67 11.59
C GLN A 17 -17.54 14.33 10.73
N LYS A 18 -17.40 13.09 10.23
CA LYS A 18 -16.20 12.67 9.49
C LYS A 18 -16.43 12.44 8.00
N THR A 19 -17.23 13.24 7.31
CA THR A 19 -17.46 13.02 5.87
C THR A 19 -17.69 14.27 5.03
N GLU A 20 -17.05 15.38 5.35
CA GLU A 20 -16.77 16.38 4.32
C GLU A 20 -15.25 16.49 4.18
N ARG A 21 -14.66 15.54 3.47
CA ARG A 21 -13.32 15.75 2.91
C ARG A 21 -13.46 16.78 1.81
N ILE A 22 -13.03 17.99 2.11
CA ILE A 22 -12.96 19.10 1.18
C ILE A 22 -12.22 18.61 -0.08
N ALA A 23 -12.85 18.76 -1.25
CA ALA A 23 -12.19 18.51 -2.51
C ALA A 23 -10.91 19.35 -2.58
N VAL A 24 -9.76 18.68 -2.59
CA VAL A 24 -8.46 19.38 -2.65
C VAL A 24 -8.26 19.87 -4.07
N GLU A 25 -8.22 21.20 -4.25
CA GLU A 25 -7.78 21.78 -5.52
C GLU A 25 -6.32 21.37 -5.77
N ILE A 26 -6.04 20.77 -6.92
CA ILE A 26 -4.68 20.53 -7.37
C ILE A 26 -4.15 21.88 -7.89
N PRO A 27 -3.19 22.52 -7.17
CA PRO A 27 -2.72 23.84 -7.59
C PRO A 27 -1.94 23.73 -8.91
N THR A 28 -2.23 24.60 -9.85
CA THR A 28 -1.41 24.80 -11.04
C THR A 28 -0.17 25.62 -10.69
N PHE A 29 0.98 25.11 -11.07
CA PHE A 29 2.28 25.75 -10.85
C PHE A 29 2.76 26.43 -12.12
N THR A 30 3.32 27.64 -12.03
CA THR A 30 3.84 28.41 -13.16
C THR A 30 5.38 28.39 -13.28
N GLY A 31 6.06 27.65 -12.39
CA GLY A 31 7.52 27.54 -12.39
C GLY A 31 8.05 26.40 -13.29
N PRO A 32 9.36 26.35 -13.56
CA PRO A 32 9.96 25.24 -14.29
C PRO A 32 9.77 23.94 -13.52
N SER A 33 9.38 22.89 -14.24
CA SER A 33 9.15 21.58 -13.67
C SER A 33 10.48 20.85 -13.45
N GLU A 34 10.81 20.61 -12.19
CA GLU A 34 12.06 19.96 -11.78
C GLU A 34 12.23 18.56 -12.39
N PHE A 35 11.13 17.82 -12.50
CA PHE A 35 11.13 16.44 -12.96
C PHE A 35 10.99 16.28 -14.48
N ASP A 36 10.76 17.35 -15.22
CA ASP A 36 10.65 17.28 -16.68
C ASP A 36 11.97 16.83 -17.32
N SER A 37 13.10 17.33 -16.81
CA SER A 37 14.43 16.97 -17.30
C SER A 37 14.78 15.49 -17.17
N PHE A 38 14.08 14.74 -16.32
CA PHE A 38 14.30 13.31 -16.17
C PHE A 38 13.86 12.50 -17.39
N LEU A 39 13.03 13.06 -18.26
CA LEU A 39 12.59 12.45 -19.50
C LEU A 39 13.48 12.81 -20.71
N ASP A 40 14.37 13.81 -20.56
CA ASP A 40 15.12 14.38 -21.66
C ASP A 40 16.43 13.63 -21.98
N ASN A 41 16.83 12.69 -21.11
CA ASN A 41 18.04 11.89 -21.33
C ASN A 41 17.94 10.56 -20.58
N ASP A 42 18.80 9.61 -20.94
CA ASP A 42 18.85 8.27 -20.37
C ASP A 42 19.61 8.17 -19.03
N LYS A 43 20.21 9.27 -18.55
CA LYS A 43 21.03 9.28 -17.34
C LYS A 43 20.27 8.81 -16.10
N VAL A 44 18.98 9.16 -16.00
CA VAL A 44 18.12 8.69 -14.90
C VAL A 44 17.94 7.19 -14.94
N ILE A 45 17.75 6.64 -16.16
CA ILE A 45 17.50 5.21 -16.36
C ILE A 45 18.76 4.36 -16.13
N GLN A 46 19.95 4.94 -16.40
CA GLN A 46 21.23 4.21 -16.38
C GLN A 46 22.09 4.53 -15.15
N SER A 47 21.72 5.50 -14.32
CA SER A 47 22.53 5.87 -13.15
C SER A 47 22.56 4.77 -12.09
N SER A 48 23.68 4.67 -11.34
CA SER A 48 23.70 3.90 -10.10
C SER A 48 22.77 4.54 -9.06
N ALA A 49 22.36 3.77 -8.06
CA ALA A 49 21.48 4.27 -7.00
C ALA A 49 22.15 5.41 -6.22
N GLU A 50 23.44 5.23 -5.89
CA GLU A 50 24.23 6.19 -5.14
C GLU A 50 24.43 7.49 -5.92
N ASP A 51 24.80 7.39 -7.21
CA ASP A 51 25.01 8.56 -8.07
C ASP A 51 23.71 9.33 -8.30
N PHE A 52 22.59 8.63 -8.44
CA PHE A 52 21.29 9.26 -8.60
C PHE A 52 20.91 10.07 -7.37
N VAL A 53 20.97 9.45 -6.18
CA VAL A 53 20.57 10.12 -4.93
C VAL A 53 21.54 11.24 -4.58
N ALA A 54 22.85 11.07 -4.82
CA ALA A 54 23.84 12.14 -4.58
C ALA A 54 23.57 13.39 -5.44
N LYS A 55 23.11 13.22 -6.69
CA LYS A 55 22.77 14.32 -7.60
C LYS A 55 21.37 14.90 -7.38
N ASN A 56 20.47 14.10 -6.78
CA ASN A 56 19.06 14.47 -6.57
C ASN A 56 18.74 14.40 -5.08
N ASN A 57 19.23 15.34 -4.31
CA ASN A 57 19.24 15.37 -2.84
C ASN A 57 17.86 15.36 -2.17
N ARG A 58 16.77 15.50 -2.92
CA ARG A 58 15.40 15.33 -2.42
C ARG A 58 15.02 13.85 -2.27
N PHE A 59 15.68 12.96 -3.02
CA PHE A 59 15.44 11.53 -2.91
C PHE A 59 16.16 10.96 -1.69
N VAL A 60 15.44 10.13 -0.95
CA VAL A 60 15.95 9.40 0.22
C VAL A 60 15.75 7.92 -0.04
N PHE A 61 16.76 7.11 0.21
CA PHE A 61 16.64 5.66 0.10
C PHE A 61 15.53 5.13 1.01
N THR A 62 14.74 4.21 0.50
CA THR A 62 13.61 3.60 1.23
C THR A 62 14.03 2.41 2.08
N SER A 63 15.22 1.87 1.82
CA SER A 63 15.78 0.72 2.55
C SER A 63 17.30 0.75 2.58
N GLY A 64 17.90 -0.04 3.47
CA GLY A 64 19.36 -0.23 3.51
C GLY A 64 19.94 -1.03 2.34
N LYS A 65 19.10 -1.51 1.40
CA LYS A 65 19.55 -2.18 0.18
C LYS A 65 19.78 -1.23 -0.99
N ASN A 66 19.41 0.03 -0.85
CA ASN A 66 19.50 1.07 -1.88
C ASN A 66 18.81 0.68 -3.21
N ASP A 67 17.81 -0.21 -3.15
CA ASP A 67 17.07 -0.70 -4.32
C ASP A 67 15.95 0.25 -4.76
N SER A 68 15.65 1.24 -3.94
CA SER A 68 14.70 2.31 -4.27
C SER A 68 14.94 3.57 -3.45
N ALA A 69 14.58 4.73 -4.03
CA ALA A 69 14.59 6.00 -3.33
C ALA A 69 13.28 6.76 -3.61
N ARG A 70 12.92 7.68 -2.71
CA ARG A 70 11.63 8.35 -2.72
C ARG A 70 11.75 9.84 -2.38
N VAL A 71 10.87 10.64 -3.00
CA VAL A 71 10.55 12.00 -2.59
C VAL A 71 9.09 12.04 -2.15
N ASP A 72 8.84 12.55 -0.96
CA ASP A 72 7.49 12.85 -0.47
C ASP A 72 7.17 14.32 -0.76
N GLY A 73 6.35 14.55 -1.77
CA GLY A 73 5.97 15.90 -2.19
C GLY A 73 5.23 16.70 -1.12
N LYS A 74 4.54 16.03 -0.21
CA LYS A 74 3.79 16.67 0.88
C LYS A 74 4.66 17.25 1.98
N ARG A 75 5.93 16.85 2.06
CA ARG A 75 6.89 17.42 3.03
C ARG A 75 7.34 18.83 2.68
N TYR A 76 7.05 19.28 1.45
CA TYR A 76 7.47 20.58 0.97
C TYR A 76 6.32 21.58 1.04
N PRO A 77 6.59 22.87 1.36
CA PRO A 77 5.64 23.94 1.13
C PRO A 77 5.19 23.98 -0.33
N LYS A 78 3.97 24.43 -0.61
CA LYS A 78 3.43 24.47 -2.00
C LYS A 78 4.37 25.13 -3.01
N SER A 79 5.09 26.18 -2.59
CA SER A 79 6.06 26.91 -3.43
C SER A 79 7.34 26.13 -3.75
N LEU A 80 7.63 25.06 -2.99
CA LEU A 80 8.84 24.24 -3.12
C LEU A 80 8.52 22.77 -3.42
N ALA A 81 7.24 22.45 -3.61
CA ALA A 81 6.82 21.11 -3.96
C ALA A 81 7.43 20.66 -5.30
N PRO A 82 7.90 19.40 -5.41
CA PRO A 82 8.37 18.88 -6.68
C PRO A 82 7.24 18.91 -7.71
N THR A 83 7.54 19.32 -8.96
CA THR A 83 6.56 19.43 -10.03
C THR A 83 6.96 18.64 -11.26
N PHE A 84 5.95 18.19 -12.00
CA PHE A 84 6.09 17.63 -13.34
C PHE A 84 5.06 18.27 -14.27
N GLN A 85 5.50 18.83 -15.38
CA GLN A 85 4.65 19.59 -16.31
C GLN A 85 3.84 20.67 -15.59
N SER A 86 4.50 21.37 -14.66
CA SER A 86 3.91 22.41 -13.79
C SER A 86 2.83 21.90 -12.82
N ILE A 87 2.64 20.60 -12.68
CA ILE A 87 1.70 19.99 -11.75
C ILE A 87 2.46 19.46 -10.53
N PRO A 88 2.06 19.80 -9.30
CA PRO A 88 2.69 19.29 -8.09
C PRO A 88 2.61 17.77 -8.01
N LEU A 89 3.71 17.15 -7.58
CA LEU A 89 3.79 15.74 -7.33
C LEU A 89 3.46 15.45 -5.87
N VAL A 90 2.65 14.43 -5.67
CA VAL A 90 2.38 13.88 -4.35
C VAL A 90 3.57 13.08 -3.85
N GLU A 91 4.12 12.29 -4.77
CA GLU A 91 5.19 11.35 -4.48
C GLU A 91 5.98 11.07 -5.75
N SER A 92 7.28 10.83 -5.61
CA SER A 92 8.12 10.30 -6.68
C SER A 92 8.93 9.13 -6.13
N VAL A 93 8.93 8.02 -6.84
CA VAL A 93 9.67 6.81 -6.46
C VAL A 93 10.53 6.38 -7.64
N ILE A 94 11.83 6.22 -7.40
CA ILE A 94 12.73 5.55 -8.34
C ILE A 94 13.07 4.17 -7.80
N ARG A 95 13.02 3.18 -8.68
CA ARG A 95 13.46 1.81 -8.42
C ARG A 95 14.69 1.54 -9.25
N PHE A 96 15.73 1.04 -8.62
CA PHE A 96 17.00 0.73 -9.25
C PHE A 96 17.01 -0.74 -9.65
N ASP A 97 17.15 -1.01 -10.96
CA ASP A 97 17.20 -2.37 -11.50
C ASP A 97 18.34 -2.48 -12.51
N LYS A 98 18.89 -3.68 -12.65
CA LYS A 98 19.97 -3.97 -13.62
C LYS A 98 19.53 -3.78 -15.07
N ALA A 99 18.26 -3.94 -15.36
CA ALA A 99 17.69 -3.72 -16.69
C ALA A 99 17.45 -2.22 -17.00
N GLY A 100 17.71 -1.37 -16.04
CA GLY A 100 17.47 0.08 -16.06
C GLY A 100 16.45 0.52 -15.02
N ASN A 101 16.65 1.71 -14.52
CA ASN A 101 15.84 2.27 -13.45
C ASN A 101 14.42 2.62 -13.93
N GLU A 102 13.47 2.57 -13.02
CA GLU A 102 12.11 2.99 -13.25
C GLU A 102 11.74 4.12 -12.30
N LEU A 103 11.34 5.26 -12.85
CA LEU A 103 10.85 6.42 -12.11
C LEU A 103 9.33 6.49 -12.21
N THR A 104 8.66 6.50 -11.09
CA THR A 104 7.21 6.69 -10.97
C THR A 104 6.92 8.03 -10.31
N LEU A 105 6.12 8.87 -10.96
CA LEU A 105 5.67 10.17 -10.49
C LEU A 105 4.18 10.09 -10.19
N ILE A 106 3.77 10.26 -8.94
CA ILE A 106 2.37 10.24 -8.51
C ILE A 106 1.83 11.66 -8.48
N ILE A 107 0.89 11.95 -9.35
CA ILE A 107 0.23 13.26 -9.48
C ILE A 107 -1.02 13.31 -8.59
N HIS A 108 -1.79 12.23 -8.61
CA HIS A 108 -2.95 12.07 -7.74
C HIS A 108 -2.99 10.66 -7.17
N SER A 109 -3.36 10.57 -5.92
CA SER A 109 -3.70 9.33 -5.23
C SER A 109 -4.82 9.62 -4.24
N LEU A 110 -5.85 8.80 -4.23
CA LEU A 110 -6.98 8.95 -3.32
C LEU A 110 -6.54 8.93 -1.85
N GLY A 111 -5.58 8.08 -1.50
CA GLY A 111 -5.05 7.97 -0.14
C GLY A 111 -4.21 9.18 0.29
N ASP A 112 -3.67 9.92 -0.64
CA ASP A 112 -2.81 11.07 -0.37
C ASP A 112 -3.56 12.40 -0.38
N LEU A 113 -4.36 12.64 -1.42
CA LEU A 113 -5.04 13.92 -1.65
C LEU A 113 -6.53 13.88 -1.29
N GLY A 114 -7.08 12.69 -1.08
CA GLY A 114 -8.51 12.51 -0.92
C GLY A 114 -9.28 12.54 -2.26
N PRO A 115 -10.61 12.59 -2.23
CA PRO A 115 -11.44 12.56 -3.43
C PRO A 115 -11.36 13.86 -4.23
N ILE A 116 -11.36 13.73 -5.57
CA ILE A 116 -11.59 14.82 -6.51
C ILE A 116 -12.74 14.43 -7.42
N ASN A 117 -13.41 15.43 -8.02
CA ASN A 117 -14.51 15.18 -8.94
C ASN A 117 -13.99 14.71 -10.33
N GLU A 118 -14.89 14.19 -11.15
CA GLU A 118 -14.56 13.62 -12.46
C GLU A 118 -14.01 14.70 -13.43
N GLU A 119 -14.54 15.90 -13.38
CA GLU A 119 -14.13 17.02 -14.24
C GLU A 119 -12.66 17.39 -13.97
N LYS A 120 -12.31 17.63 -12.70
CA LYS A 120 -10.94 17.97 -12.31
C LYS A 120 -9.96 16.83 -12.58
N PHE A 121 -10.37 15.58 -12.35
CA PHE A 121 -9.55 14.41 -12.67
C PHE A 121 -9.22 14.35 -14.16
N ASN A 122 -10.23 14.53 -15.03
CA ASN A 122 -10.06 14.51 -16.47
C ASN A 122 -9.22 15.72 -16.96
N GLU A 123 -9.40 16.91 -16.38
CA GLU A 123 -8.59 18.09 -16.68
C GLU A 123 -7.09 17.83 -16.47
N VAL A 124 -6.73 17.17 -15.36
CA VAL A 124 -5.32 16.82 -15.09
C VAL A 124 -4.79 15.81 -16.11
N VAL A 125 -5.56 14.77 -16.42
CA VAL A 125 -5.18 13.77 -17.43
C VAL A 125 -5.00 14.42 -18.81
N ASP A 126 -5.92 15.30 -19.21
CA ASP A 126 -5.85 16.00 -20.50
C ASP A 126 -4.66 16.95 -20.57
N THR A 127 -4.36 17.67 -19.48
CA THR A 127 -3.20 18.57 -19.39
C THR A 127 -1.91 17.79 -19.59
N LEU A 128 -1.73 16.68 -18.86
CA LEU A 128 -0.56 15.81 -19.01
C LEU A 128 -0.47 15.19 -20.41
N THR A 129 -1.58 14.74 -20.95
CA THR A 129 -1.64 14.17 -22.31
C THR A 129 -1.21 15.20 -23.36
N LYS A 130 -1.70 16.44 -23.28
CA LYS A 130 -1.31 17.53 -24.18
C LYS A 130 0.17 17.87 -24.04
N ALA A 131 0.67 17.98 -22.81
CA ALA A 131 2.06 18.32 -22.54
C ALA A 131 3.02 17.23 -23.08
N LEU A 132 2.77 15.97 -22.77
CA LEU A 132 3.59 14.85 -23.24
C LEU A 132 3.50 14.70 -24.78
N THR A 133 2.32 14.89 -25.37
CA THR A 133 2.16 14.87 -26.83
C THR A 133 2.92 16.00 -27.52
N LYS A 134 2.93 17.18 -26.93
CA LYS A 134 3.72 18.32 -27.44
C LYS A 134 5.22 18.03 -27.43
N SER A 135 5.72 17.37 -26.36
CA SER A 135 7.14 17.07 -26.20
C SER A 135 7.60 15.85 -27.00
N TYR A 136 6.78 14.81 -27.08
CA TYR A 136 7.21 13.47 -27.56
C TYR A 136 6.37 12.92 -28.73
N GLY A 137 5.46 13.74 -29.30
CA GLY A 137 4.65 13.32 -30.45
C GLY A 137 3.42 12.51 -30.08
N THR A 138 2.85 11.80 -31.04
CA THR A 138 1.60 11.05 -30.87
C THR A 138 1.81 9.82 -29.99
N PRO A 139 1.00 9.60 -28.93
CA PRO A 139 1.10 8.44 -28.07
C PRO A 139 0.53 7.21 -28.76
N THR A 140 0.98 6.04 -28.27
CA THR A 140 0.36 4.75 -28.57
C THR A 140 -0.53 4.31 -27.40
N VAL A 141 -1.65 3.69 -27.68
CA VAL A 141 -2.48 3.07 -26.64
C VAL A 141 -1.87 1.71 -26.29
N PRO A 142 -1.56 1.41 -25.04
CA PRO A 142 -1.08 0.09 -24.66
C PRO A 142 -2.11 -0.99 -25.04
N VAL A 143 -1.67 -2.01 -25.75
CA VAL A 143 -2.54 -3.14 -26.16
C VAL A 143 -2.90 -4.03 -24.97
N ALA A 144 -2.04 -4.11 -23.98
CA ALA A 144 -2.29 -4.86 -22.75
C ALA A 144 -2.81 -3.91 -21.65
N ALA A 145 -3.74 -4.41 -20.84
CA ALA A 145 -4.13 -3.70 -19.63
C ALA A 145 -2.87 -3.38 -18.80
N ALA A 146 -2.72 -2.13 -18.43
CA ALA A 146 -1.56 -1.66 -17.67
C ALA A 146 -1.42 -2.35 -16.30
N SER A 147 -2.46 -3.06 -15.85
CA SER A 147 -2.48 -3.77 -14.58
C SER A 147 -3.35 -5.02 -14.66
N VAL A 148 -2.89 -6.09 -13.98
CA VAL A 148 -3.67 -7.31 -13.74
C VAL A 148 -4.66 -7.09 -12.57
N ILE A 149 -4.38 -6.13 -11.71
CA ILE A 149 -5.12 -5.87 -10.48
C ILE A 149 -6.36 -5.02 -10.74
N VAL A 150 -6.21 -3.93 -11.50
CA VAL A 150 -7.27 -2.96 -11.78
C VAL A 150 -7.34 -2.63 -13.28
N ARG A 151 -8.47 -2.05 -13.69
CA ARG A 151 -8.62 -1.53 -15.06
C ARG A 151 -8.07 -0.10 -15.12
N ALA A 152 -6.76 0.04 -15.27
CA ALA A 152 -6.15 1.33 -15.55
C ALA A 152 -6.19 1.64 -17.05
N LYS A 153 -6.37 2.91 -17.39
CA LYS A 153 -6.16 3.44 -18.74
C LYS A 153 -4.72 3.94 -18.84
N GLY A 154 -4.17 4.00 -20.04
CA GLY A 154 -2.83 4.54 -20.22
C GLY A 154 -2.49 4.89 -21.65
N LEU A 155 -1.55 5.82 -21.77
CA LEU A 155 -0.94 6.25 -23.02
C LEU A 155 0.58 6.14 -22.88
N VAL A 156 1.27 5.79 -23.95
CA VAL A 156 2.73 5.59 -23.95
C VAL A 156 3.34 6.45 -25.04
N TRP A 157 4.42 7.14 -24.69
CA TRP A 157 5.29 7.87 -25.62
C TRP A 157 6.70 7.31 -25.57
N LYS A 158 7.41 7.43 -26.68
CA LYS A 158 8.87 7.26 -26.71
C LYS A 158 9.50 8.59 -26.32
N CYS A 159 10.49 8.57 -25.43
CA CYS A 159 11.24 9.75 -25.00
C CYS A 159 12.74 9.44 -24.98
N PRO A 160 13.64 10.43 -24.89
CA PRO A 160 15.10 10.20 -24.82
C PRO A 160 15.51 9.29 -23.67
N ALA A 161 14.82 9.31 -22.55
CA ALA A 161 15.05 8.40 -21.43
C ALA A 161 14.52 6.97 -21.67
N GLY A 162 13.90 6.66 -22.82
CA GLY A 162 13.32 5.35 -23.12
C GLY A 162 11.82 5.44 -23.46
N SER A 163 10.96 5.21 -22.51
CA SER A 163 9.51 5.40 -22.66
C SER A 163 8.92 6.10 -21.43
N VAL A 164 7.88 6.87 -21.68
CA VAL A 164 7.05 7.46 -20.64
C VAL A 164 5.61 7.01 -20.81
N ARG A 165 4.99 6.60 -19.71
CA ARG A 165 3.61 6.12 -19.67
C ARG A 165 2.80 6.96 -18.70
N LEU A 166 1.74 7.60 -19.17
CA LEU A 166 0.71 8.21 -18.34
C LEU A 166 -0.35 7.15 -18.05
N GLU A 167 -0.61 6.89 -16.81
CA GLU A 167 -1.61 5.93 -16.35
C GLU A 167 -2.59 6.59 -15.37
N TRP A 168 -3.86 6.22 -15.51
CA TRP A 168 -4.88 6.69 -14.59
C TRP A 168 -5.98 5.65 -14.38
N SER A 169 -6.59 5.70 -13.21
CA SER A 169 -7.71 4.85 -12.87
C SER A 169 -8.76 5.61 -12.08
N SER A 170 -10.02 5.33 -12.40
CA SER A 170 -11.18 5.84 -11.68
C SER A 170 -12.31 4.81 -11.73
N VAL A 171 -13.18 4.85 -10.73
CA VAL A 171 -14.43 4.09 -10.69
C VAL A 171 -15.56 5.05 -11.06
N ARG A 172 -16.32 4.70 -12.08
CA ARG A 172 -17.48 5.50 -12.50
C ARG A 172 -18.58 5.44 -11.44
N ALA A 173 -19.31 6.54 -11.32
CA ALA A 173 -20.54 6.55 -10.55
C ALA A 173 -21.54 5.55 -11.12
N ASP A 174 -22.14 4.76 -10.24
CA ASP A 174 -23.27 3.85 -10.58
C ASP A 174 -24.46 4.24 -9.71
N ARG A 175 -25.40 5.02 -10.29
CA ARG A 175 -26.58 5.49 -9.58
C ARG A 175 -27.49 4.35 -9.15
N ALA A 176 -27.56 3.27 -9.92
CA ALA A 176 -28.39 2.11 -9.59
C ALA A 176 -27.89 1.37 -8.35
N LYS A 177 -26.58 1.40 -8.12
CA LYS A 177 -25.94 0.79 -6.94
C LYS A 177 -25.59 1.79 -5.85
N GLY A 178 -25.89 3.07 -6.02
CA GLY A 178 -25.49 4.12 -5.06
C GLY A 178 -23.98 4.32 -4.94
N THR A 179 -23.20 3.88 -5.96
CA THR A 179 -21.74 4.00 -5.93
C THR A 179 -21.34 5.38 -6.48
N PRO A 180 -20.66 6.24 -5.68
CA PRO A 180 -20.19 7.53 -6.16
C PRO A 180 -19.00 7.36 -7.10
N TYR A 181 -18.72 8.42 -7.89
CA TYR A 181 -17.47 8.53 -8.64
C TYR A 181 -16.27 8.50 -7.68
N ARG A 182 -15.20 7.79 -8.06
CA ARG A 182 -13.97 7.68 -7.29
C ARG A 182 -12.77 7.83 -8.20
N ALA A 183 -12.02 8.93 -8.03
CA ALA A 183 -10.70 9.08 -8.62
C ALA A 183 -9.69 8.26 -7.79
N GLU A 184 -9.02 7.31 -8.41
CA GLU A 184 -8.11 6.42 -7.69
C GLU A 184 -6.67 6.92 -7.74
N PHE A 185 -6.11 7.03 -8.94
CA PHE A 185 -4.76 7.56 -9.13
C PHE A 185 -4.53 8.12 -10.54
N ILE A 186 -3.55 9.04 -10.63
CA ILE A 186 -2.90 9.49 -11.86
C ILE A 186 -1.41 9.40 -11.61
N ARG A 187 -0.68 8.69 -12.48
CA ARG A 187 0.77 8.55 -12.39
C ARG A 187 1.44 8.60 -13.75
N VAL A 188 2.68 9.04 -13.75
CA VAL A 188 3.58 8.97 -14.90
C VAL A 188 4.71 7.99 -14.54
N VAL A 189 4.98 7.03 -15.41
CA VAL A 189 6.04 6.04 -15.23
C VAL A 189 7.04 6.20 -16.37
N CYS A 190 8.30 6.44 -16.03
CA CYS A 190 9.41 6.52 -16.98
C CYS A 190 10.38 5.36 -16.75
N GLY A 191 10.80 4.70 -17.81
CA GLY A 191 11.71 3.58 -17.72
C GLY A 191 12.19 3.09 -19.08
N PRO A 192 13.04 2.04 -19.13
CA PRO A 192 13.48 1.44 -20.38
C PRO A 192 12.28 1.01 -21.23
N ALA A 193 12.35 1.21 -22.55
CA ALA A 193 11.26 0.88 -23.47
C ALA A 193 10.82 -0.59 -23.36
N GLN A 194 11.77 -1.49 -23.13
CA GLN A 194 11.52 -2.92 -22.98
C GLN A 194 10.77 -3.25 -21.69
N THR A 195 11.09 -2.60 -20.59
CA THR A 195 10.47 -2.85 -19.27
C THR A 195 9.00 -2.50 -19.28
N LEU A 196 8.61 -1.40 -19.94
CA LEU A 196 7.22 -0.98 -20.03
C LEU A 196 6.37 -1.85 -20.98
N ALA A 197 7.03 -2.51 -21.97
CA ALA A 197 6.35 -3.41 -22.90
C ALA A 197 6.24 -4.86 -22.37
N THR A 198 7.16 -5.27 -21.50
CA THR A 198 7.33 -6.67 -21.07
C THR A 198 6.96 -6.96 -19.63
N ARG A 199 6.39 -6.00 -18.89
CA ARG A 199 5.92 -6.22 -17.51
C ARG A 199 5.04 -7.48 -17.34
N SER A 200 4.46 -7.95 -18.43
CA SER A 200 3.65 -9.18 -18.48
C SER A 200 4.46 -10.47 -18.74
N ALA A 201 5.67 -10.41 -19.28
CA ALA A 201 6.35 -11.58 -19.83
C ALA A 201 7.59 -12.07 -19.08
N ALA A 202 8.26 -11.22 -18.33
CA ALA A 202 9.43 -11.61 -17.55
C ALA A 202 9.05 -11.83 -16.08
N ALA A 203 8.19 -12.79 -15.82
CA ALA A 203 8.22 -13.45 -14.52
C ALA A 203 9.63 -14.05 -14.41
N LEU A 204 10.54 -13.30 -13.76
CA LEU A 204 11.79 -13.87 -13.27
C LEU A 204 11.43 -15.24 -12.70
N ARG A 205 12.12 -16.30 -13.11
CA ARG A 205 11.88 -17.64 -12.59
C ARG A 205 12.11 -17.56 -11.09
N TRP A 206 11.05 -17.29 -10.35
CA TRP A 206 11.11 -17.28 -8.91
C TRP A 206 11.39 -18.70 -8.42
N ASN A 207 12.49 -18.86 -7.72
CA ASN A 207 12.87 -20.13 -7.12
C ASN A 207 12.96 -19.94 -5.59
N PRO A 208 12.13 -20.64 -4.81
CA PRO A 208 12.15 -20.55 -3.34
C PRO A 208 13.53 -20.85 -2.76
N ALA A 209 14.25 -21.84 -3.31
CA ALA A 209 15.55 -22.26 -2.80
C ALA A 209 16.59 -21.11 -2.83
N ASP A 210 16.48 -20.20 -3.80
CA ASP A 210 17.39 -19.05 -3.91
C ASP A 210 17.11 -17.97 -2.87
N GLN A 211 15.97 -18.05 -2.20
CA GLN A 211 15.51 -17.04 -1.24
C GLN A 211 15.74 -17.43 0.21
N LEU A 212 15.95 -18.70 0.49
CA LEU A 212 16.19 -19.20 1.84
C LEU A 212 17.67 -19.10 2.20
N ARG A 213 17.94 -18.61 3.41
CA ARG A 213 19.29 -18.60 4.01
C ARG A 213 19.25 -19.26 5.37
N THR A 214 20.36 -19.89 5.73
CA THR A 214 20.55 -20.52 7.05
C THR A 214 21.92 -20.10 7.57
N ASN A 215 22.00 -19.67 8.82
CA ASN A 215 23.28 -19.40 9.47
C ASN A 215 23.87 -20.67 10.11
N PRO A 216 25.12 -20.64 10.61
CA PRO A 216 25.74 -21.78 11.30
C PRO A 216 25.01 -22.24 12.57
N GLN A 217 24.18 -21.37 13.17
CA GLN A 217 23.39 -21.65 14.35
C GLN A 217 22.06 -22.35 14.03
N GLY A 218 21.74 -22.47 12.74
CA GLY A 218 20.51 -23.11 12.25
C GLY A 218 19.33 -22.16 12.10
N ASP A 219 19.49 -20.84 12.35
CA ASP A 219 18.44 -19.87 12.09
C ASP A 219 18.20 -19.71 10.59
N LYS A 220 16.93 -19.67 10.22
CA LYS A 220 16.51 -19.54 8.83
C LYS A 220 15.76 -18.24 8.58
N TRP A 221 15.99 -17.64 7.43
CA TRP A 221 15.25 -16.45 7.01
C TRP A 221 15.09 -16.37 5.50
N ILE A 222 14.06 -15.65 5.08
CA ILE A 222 13.77 -15.36 3.68
C ILE A 222 14.46 -14.06 3.30
N THR A 223 15.23 -14.09 2.20
CA THR A 223 15.86 -12.89 1.60
C THR A 223 14.97 -12.27 0.53
N SER A 224 15.40 -11.12 0.00
CA SER A 224 14.84 -10.49 -1.20
C SER A 224 13.36 -10.08 -1.12
N VAL A 225 12.77 -10.03 0.08
CA VAL A 225 11.49 -9.35 0.25
C VAL A 225 11.74 -7.85 0.09
N PRO A 226 11.20 -7.20 -0.96
CA PRO A 226 11.50 -5.80 -1.23
C PRO A 226 10.89 -4.88 -0.17
N MET A 227 11.53 -3.75 0.07
CA MET A 227 10.89 -2.67 0.84
C MET A 227 9.96 -1.86 -0.06
N VAL A 228 8.79 -1.52 0.49
CA VAL A 228 7.83 -0.59 -0.10
C VAL A 228 7.51 0.44 0.98
N ASP A 229 7.84 1.69 0.72
CA ASP A 229 7.47 2.79 1.60
C ASP A 229 6.03 3.20 1.31
N GLN A 230 5.16 3.06 2.31
CA GLN A 230 3.76 3.45 2.19
C GLN A 230 3.53 4.97 2.20
N GLY A 231 4.53 5.75 2.63
CA GLY A 231 4.39 7.15 2.92
C GLY A 231 3.54 7.45 4.16
N PRO A 232 3.11 8.71 4.34
CA PRO A 232 2.30 9.12 5.49
C PRO A 232 0.83 8.69 5.42
N LYS A 233 0.41 8.08 4.32
CA LYS A 233 -0.95 7.54 4.14
C LYS A 233 -1.11 6.19 4.85
N GLY A 234 -2.33 5.84 5.23
CA GLY A 234 -2.65 4.57 5.92
C GLY A 234 -2.62 3.34 5.00
N TYR A 235 -1.57 3.18 4.19
CA TYR A 235 -1.42 2.09 3.22
C TYR A 235 -0.62 0.88 3.75
N CYS A 236 -0.45 0.74 5.06
CA CYS A 236 0.36 -0.34 5.66
C CYS A 236 0.00 -1.73 5.12
N ALA A 237 -1.28 -2.04 5.00
CA ALA A 237 -1.73 -3.34 4.52
C ALA A 237 -1.45 -3.53 3.02
N VAL A 238 -1.79 -2.54 2.17
CA VAL A 238 -1.60 -2.65 0.71
C VAL A 238 -0.12 -2.58 0.31
N ALA A 239 0.70 -1.78 1.01
CA ALA A 239 2.15 -1.76 0.83
C ALA A 239 2.78 -3.12 1.23
N THR A 240 2.29 -3.75 2.30
CA THR A 240 2.69 -5.11 2.67
C THR A 240 2.28 -6.12 1.59
N GLY A 241 1.08 -5.97 1.02
CA GLY A 241 0.63 -6.77 -0.11
C GLY A 241 1.53 -6.61 -1.35
N GLU A 242 1.91 -5.38 -1.68
CA GLU A 242 2.87 -5.10 -2.77
C GLU A 242 4.20 -5.79 -2.52
N ARG A 243 4.76 -5.70 -1.31
CA ARG A 243 6.03 -6.36 -0.95
C ARG A 243 5.99 -7.87 -1.23
N VAL A 244 4.92 -8.53 -0.79
CA VAL A 244 4.76 -9.99 -0.99
C VAL A 244 4.57 -10.34 -2.45
N LEU A 245 3.74 -9.61 -3.19
CA LEU A 245 3.53 -9.87 -4.61
C LEU A 245 4.84 -9.66 -5.42
N ARG A 246 5.57 -8.59 -5.15
CA ARG A 246 6.86 -8.31 -5.79
C ARG A 246 7.93 -9.34 -5.42
N TYR A 247 7.91 -9.89 -4.21
CA TYR A 247 8.77 -11.01 -3.84
C TYR A 247 8.57 -12.21 -4.76
N TYR A 248 7.32 -12.49 -5.18
CA TYR A 248 7.01 -13.53 -6.16
C TYR A 248 7.20 -13.09 -7.62
N GLY A 249 7.90 -11.98 -7.87
CA GLY A 249 8.13 -11.46 -9.22
C GLY A 249 6.87 -10.92 -9.90
N LYS A 250 5.83 -10.59 -9.13
CA LYS A 250 4.59 -10.03 -9.67
C LYS A 250 4.67 -8.51 -9.67
N ASP A 251 4.32 -7.91 -10.79
CA ASP A 251 4.21 -6.46 -10.90
C ASP A 251 2.95 -6.01 -10.17
N ALA A 252 3.14 -5.40 -9.02
CA ALA A 252 2.08 -4.88 -8.16
C ALA A 252 2.48 -3.51 -7.64
N ASP A 253 1.48 -2.66 -7.43
CA ASP A 253 1.62 -1.30 -6.93
C ASP A 253 0.59 -1.03 -5.82
N GLN A 254 1.02 -0.34 -4.76
CA GLN A 254 0.16 -0.08 -3.60
C GLN A 254 -1.10 0.74 -3.94
N HIS A 255 -1.07 1.61 -4.96
CA HIS A 255 -2.26 2.39 -5.36
C HIS A 255 -3.28 1.52 -6.09
N GLU A 256 -2.81 0.57 -6.91
CA GLU A 256 -3.68 -0.43 -7.55
C GLU A 256 -4.29 -1.38 -6.51
N LEU A 257 -3.48 -1.80 -5.53
CA LEU A 257 -3.97 -2.61 -4.42
C LEU A 257 -4.95 -1.84 -3.54
N ALA A 258 -4.72 -0.53 -3.31
CA ALA A 258 -5.64 0.33 -2.58
C ALA A 258 -7.01 0.42 -3.27
N GLN A 259 -7.01 0.58 -4.60
CA GLN A 259 -8.24 0.53 -5.40
C GLN A 259 -8.93 -0.83 -5.28
N ALA A 260 -8.20 -1.93 -5.45
CA ALA A 260 -8.75 -3.29 -5.37
C ALA A 260 -9.31 -3.60 -3.98
N CYS A 261 -8.63 -3.14 -2.92
CA CYS A 261 -9.06 -3.28 -1.54
C CYS A 261 -10.08 -2.22 -1.09
N GLN A 262 -10.45 -1.28 -1.97
CA GLN A 262 -11.38 -0.20 -1.69
C GLN A 262 -10.98 0.64 -0.47
N THR A 263 -9.68 0.85 -0.26
CA THR A 263 -9.17 1.67 0.82
C THR A 263 -8.75 3.05 0.33
N ASP A 264 -8.98 4.05 1.17
CA ASP A 264 -8.56 5.45 0.98
C ASP A 264 -7.51 5.89 2.01
N GLY A 265 -6.87 4.90 2.64
CA GLY A 265 -5.94 5.11 3.74
C GLY A 265 -6.48 4.66 5.11
N GLY A 266 -7.76 4.27 5.20
CA GLY A 266 -8.34 3.57 6.33
C GLY A 266 -8.49 2.10 6.01
N THR A 267 -7.61 1.23 6.48
CA THR A 267 -7.66 -0.20 6.16
C THR A 267 -8.40 -0.96 7.27
N SER A 268 -9.48 -1.67 6.92
CA SER A 268 -10.00 -2.72 7.78
C SER A 268 -9.32 -4.05 7.39
N GLY A 269 -8.78 -4.79 8.37
CA GLY A 269 -8.09 -6.06 8.12
C GLY A 269 -8.95 -7.09 7.37
N GLN A 270 -10.27 -7.12 7.61
CA GLN A 270 -11.19 -8.04 6.93
C GLN A 270 -11.25 -7.80 5.42
N LYS A 271 -11.41 -6.56 4.99
CA LYS A 271 -11.44 -6.24 3.55
C LYS A 271 -10.10 -6.55 2.89
N PHE A 272 -9.00 -6.29 3.57
CA PHE A 272 -7.67 -6.58 3.06
C PHE A 272 -7.49 -8.08 2.79
N GLU A 273 -7.79 -8.95 3.74
CA GLU A 273 -7.64 -10.39 3.59
C GLU A 273 -8.47 -10.94 2.42
N GLU A 274 -9.76 -10.56 2.33
CA GLU A 274 -10.64 -10.99 1.26
C GLU A 274 -10.13 -10.54 -0.12
N GLN A 275 -9.73 -9.27 -0.24
CA GLN A 275 -9.25 -8.74 -1.51
C GLN A 275 -7.89 -9.30 -1.87
N MET A 276 -6.99 -9.51 -0.93
CA MET A 276 -5.69 -10.14 -1.18
C MET A 276 -5.83 -11.58 -1.66
N LYS A 277 -6.80 -12.34 -1.17
CA LYS A 277 -7.14 -13.67 -1.72
C LYS A 277 -7.51 -13.59 -3.20
N ARG A 278 -8.34 -12.61 -3.59
CA ARG A 278 -8.74 -12.39 -4.99
C ARG A 278 -7.57 -11.93 -5.86
N VAL A 279 -6.77 -11.00 -5.36
CA VAL A 279 -5.57 -10.49 -6.07
C VAL A 279 -4.55 -11.60 -6.25
N ALA A 280 -4.23 -12.36 -5.22
CA ALA A 280 -3.30 -13.48 -5.29
C ALA A 280 -3.74 -14.50 -6.36
N THR A 281 -5.02 -14.85 -6.40
CA THR A 281 -5.58 -15.78 -7.41
C THR A 281 -5.37 -15.27 -8.84
N ARG A 282 -5.51 -13.95 -9.09
CA ARG A 282 -5.25 -13.36 -10.43
C ARG A 282 -3.79 -13.53 -10.87
N PHE A 283 -2.87 -13.59 -9.92
CA PHE A 283 -1.44 -13.82 -10.16
C PHE A 283 -1.05 -15.30 -10.14
N GLY A 284 -2.01 -16.22 -9.99
CA GLY A 284 -1.73 -17.65 -9.85
C GLY A 284 -1.09 -18.01 -8.51
N LEU A 285 -1.25 -17.18 -7.49
CA LEU A 285 -0.78 -17.39 -6.13
C LEU A 285 -1.93 -17.83 -5.22
N ARG A 286 -1.59 -18.52 -4.13
CA ARG A 286 -2.54 -18.90 -3.09
C ARG A 286 -2.27 -18.07 -1.83
N PHE A 287 -3.29 -17.37 -1.36
CA PHE A 287 -3.27 -16.72 -0.06
C PHE A 287 -3.89 -17.67 0.98
N GLN A 288 -3.13 -18.01 2.02
CA GLN A 288 -3.60 -18.90 3.09
C GLN A 288 -3.63 -18.14 4.42
N THR A 289 -4.75 -18.23 5.13
CA THR A 289 -4.91 -17.68 6.47
C THR A 289 -4.66 -18.78 7.48
N TYR A 290 -3.68 -18.60 8.36
CA TYR A 290 -3.40 -19.53 9.47
C TYR A 290 -4.16 -19.15 10.74
N LEU A 291 -4.21 -17.85 11.03
CA LEU A 291 -4.92 -17.28 12.16
C LEU A 291 -5.67 -16.06 11.68
N SER A 292 -6.96 -15.97 11.99
CA SER A 292 -7.76 -14.78 11.73
C SER A 292 -8.11 -14.11 13.05
N GLY A 293 -7.73 -12.85 13.18
CA GLY A 293 -8.09 -12.04 14.33
C GLY A 293 -9.59 -11.73 14.42
N THR A 294 -10.36 -12.12 13.42
CA THR A 294 -11.82 -11.99 13.39
C THR A 294 -12.55 -13.29 13.67
N ASP A 295 -11.82 -14.35 14.05
CA ASP A 295 -12.44 -15.61 14.45
C ASP A 295 -13.10 -15.47 15.84
N ASP A 296 -14.43 -15.45 15.85
CA ASP A 296 -15.25 -15.31 17.05
C ASP A 296 -14.96 -16.42 18.08
N ARG A 297 -14.58 -17.63 17.63
CA ARG A 297 -14.22 -18.74 18.52
C ARG A 297 -12.92 -18.45 19.26
N LEU A 298 -11.92 -17.94 18.55
CA LEU A 298 -10.64 -17.57 19.15
C LEU A 298 -10.82 -16.45 20.16
N ILE A 299 -11.58 -15.42 19.83
CA ILE A 299 -11.86 -14.29 20.72
C ILE A 299 -12.63 -14.74 21.94
N SER A 300 -13.69 -15.52 21.75
CA SER A 300 -14.48 -16.08 22.86
C SER A 300 -13.62 -16.93 23.80
N LYS A 301 -12.68 -17.71 23.25
CA LYS A 301 -11.71 -18.47 24.05
C LYS A 301 -10.81 -17.55 24.87
N ILE A 302 -10.21 -16.53 24.25
CA ILE A 302 -9.33 -15.59 24.95
C ILE A 302 -10.07 -14.87 26.07
N ILE A 303 -11.31 -14.40 25.83
CA ILE A 303 -12.15 -13.75 26.82
C ILE A 303 -12.44 -14.67 28.00
N LYS A 304 -12.82 -15.91 27.72
CA LYS A 304 -13.08 -16.95 28.74
C LYS A 304 -11.84 -17.21 29.59
N ASP A 305 -10.69 -17.45 28.95
CA ASP A 305 -9.44 -17.77 29.62
C ASP A 305 -8.93 -16.59 30.47
N TYR A 306 -9.07 -15.35 29.95
CA TYR A 306 -8.74 -14.13 30.69
C TYR A 306 -9.63 -13.96 31.93
N THR A 307 -10.93 -14.19 31.80
CA THR A 307 -11.89 -14.10 32.90
C THR A 307 -11.57 -15.13 33.99
N ILE A 308 -11.21 -16.37 33.59
CA ILE A 308 -10.81 -17.42 34.52
C ILE A 308 -9.51 -17.05 35.26
N ALA A 309 -8.52 -16.51 34.53
CA ALA A 309 -7.25 -16.07 35.11
C ALA A 309 -7.47 -14.93 36.12
N GLY A 310 -8.36 -13.97 35.83
CA GLY A 310 -8.71 -12.89 36.72
C GLY A 310 -9.37 -13.34 38.02
N LYS A 311 -10.32 -14.27 37.94
CA LYS A 311 -10.99 -14.84 39.14
C LYS A 311 -10.00 -15.51 40.09
N LYS A 312 -8.93 -16.08 39.58
CA LYS A 312 -7.90 -16.75 40.41
C LYS A 312 -6.95 -15.81 41.14
N LYS A 313 -6.88 -14.52 40.71
CA LYS A 313 -5.87 -13.53 41.17
C LYS A 313 -6.47 -12.16 41.47
N ASP A 314 -7.74 -12.06 41.83
CA ASP A 314 -8.45 -10.77 41.99
C ASP A 314 -8.25 -9.81 40.81
N GLY A 315 -8.26 -10.37 39.57
CA GLY A 315 -8.01 -9.63 38.35
C GLY A 315 -9.21 -8.83 37.87
N THR A 316 -8.94 -7.92 36.94
CA THR A 316 -9.96 -7.06 36.34
C THR A 316 -10.89 -7.88 35.44
N PRO A 317 -12.23 -7.84 35.63
CA PRO A 317 -13.16 -8.52 34.76
C PRO A 317 -13.20 -7.85 33.38
N ILE A 318 -13.45 -8.63 32.34
CA ILE A 318 -13.77 -8.06 31.01
C ILE A 318 -15.20 -7.52 31.05
N PRO A 319 -15.41 -6.25 30.68
CA PRO A 319 -16.77 -5.73 30.50
C PRO A 319 -17.53 -6.56 29.47
N ALA A 320 -18.76 -6.96 29.79
CA ALA A 320 -19.60 -7.81 28.92
C ALA A 320 -19.80 -7.23 27.49
N GLN A 321 -19.68 -5.94 27.35
CA GLN A 321 -19.75 -5.22 26.05
C GLN A 321 -18.62 -5.60 25.10
N LEU A 322 -17.45 -6.04 25.60
CA LEU A 322 -16.29 -6.41 24.78
C LEU A 322 -16.45 -7.77 24.10
N ALA A 323 -17.39 -8.60 24.58
CA ALA A 323 -17.70 -9.90 23.99
C ALA A 323 -18.56 -9.81 22.71
N GLN A 324 -19.03 -8.62 22.34
CA GLN A 324 -20.02 -8.45 21.27
C GLN A 324 -19.41 -8.34 19.86
N SER A 325 -18.12 -8.03 19.72
CA SER A 325 -17.47 -7.89 18.42
C SER A 325 -15.95 -8.05 18.51
N PRO A 326 -15.32 -8.78 17.60
CA PRO A 326 -13.86 -8.84 17.47
C PRO A 326 -13.20 -7.48 17.44
N TYR A 327 -13.80 -6.53 16.73
CA TYR A 327 -13.29 -5.16 16.61
C TYR A 327 -13.25 -4.43 17.96
N ILE A 328 -14.31 -4.55 18.76
CA ILE A 328 -14.39 -3.95 20.10
C ILE A 328 -13.36 -4.60 21.03
N PHE A 329 -13.18 -5.91 20.95
CA PHE A 329 -12.18 -6.64 21.72
C PHE A 329 -10.76 -6.11 21.45
N TYR A 330 -10.38 -5.93 20.18
CA TYR A 330 -9.06 -5.40 19.84
C TYR A 330 -8.83 -3.96 20.29
N GLN A 331 -9.85 -3.12 20.24
CA GLN A 331 -9.77 -1.76 20.79
C GLN A 331 -9.59 -1.73 22.30
N ALA A 332 -10.10 -2.73 22.99
CA ALA A 332 -10.01 -2.83 24.44
C ALA A 332 -8.74 -3.52 24.94
N LEU A 333 -7.98 -4.20 24.08
CA LEU A 333 -6.73 -4.88 24.47
C LEU A 333 -5.79 -3.99 25.30
N PRO A 334 -5.56 -2.71 24.95
CA PRO A 334 -4.68 -1.83 25.74
C PRO A 334 -5.19 -1.56 27.16
N SER A 335 -6.50 -1.71 27.40
CA SER A 335 -7.12 -1.50 28.72
C SER A 335 -7.12 -2.75 29.60
N LEU A 336 -6.77 -3.91 29.05
CA LEU A 336 -6.70 -5.16 29.82
C LEU A 336 -5.45 -5.22 30.69
N ASN A 337 -5.52 -5.93 31.81
CA ASN A 337 -4.36 -6.13 32.66
C ASN A 337 -3.27 -6.94 31.91
N PRO A 338 -2.10 -6.36 31.64
CA PRO A 338 -1.09 -6.99 30.79
C PRO A 338 -0.51 -8.27 31.40
N LYS A 339 -0.40 -8.36 32.72
CA LYS A 339 0.10 -9.58 33.42
C LYS A 339 -0.90 -10.71 33.31
N GLN A 340 -2.19 -10.42 33.46
CA GLN A 340 -3.27 -11.41 33.31
C GLN A 340 -3.34 -11.89 31.85
N LEU A 341 -3.24 -10.98 30.87
CA LEU A 341 -3.22 -11.32 29.45
C LEU A 341 -1.99 -12.16 29.08
N ALA A 342 -0.81 -11.82 29.60
CA ALA A 342 0.39 -12.64 29.44
C ALA A 342 0.23 -14.06 29.99
N THR A 343 -0.40 -14.21 31.15
CA THR A 343 -0.70 -15.52 31.73
C THR A 343 -1.59 -16.38 30.80
N VAL A 344 -2.61 -15.77 30.20
CA VAL A 344 -3.50 -16.45 29.24
C VAL A 344 -2.74 -16.87 27.99
N ARG A 345 -1.93 -15.97 27.43
CA ARG A 345 -1.12 -16.23 26.23
C ARG A 345 -0.10 -17.36 26.48
N GLN A 346 0.57 -17.37 27.62
CA GLN A 346 1.53 -18.41 27.98
C GLN A 346 0.87 -19.77 28.25
N ALA A 347 -0.37 -19.80 28.71
CA ALA A 347 -1.12 -21.01 28.94
C ALA A 347 -1.63 -21.69 27.65
N ASP A 348 -1.73 -20.95 26.54
CA ASP A 348 -2.21 -21.49 25.25
C ASP A 348 -1.09 -22.18 24.46
N ARG A 349 -0.55 -23.25 25.04
CA ARG A 349 0.54 -24.02 24.42
C ARG A 349 0.18 -24.59 23.04
N ALA A 350 -1.08 -24.97 22.83
CA ALA A 350 -1.54 -25.51 21.55
C ALA A 350 -1.58 -24.42 20.47
N GLY A 351 -2.04 -23.22 20.80
CA GLY A 351 -2.02 -22.07 19.90
C GLY A 351 -0.59 -21.66 19.54
N ILE A 352 0.30 -21.58 20.54
CA ILE A 352 1.72 -21.28 20.31
C ILE A 352 2.35 -22.33 19.39
N ALA A 353 2.16 -23.62 19.66
CA ALA A 353 2.72 -24.70 18.83
C ALA A 353 2.18 -24.69 17.39
N THR A 354 0.91 -24.31 17.20
CA THR A 354 0.30 -24.16 15.87
C THR A 354 0.93 -23.01 15.12
N LEU A 355 1.13 -21.88 15.77
CA LEU A 355 1.78 -20.71 15.20
C LEU A 355 3.24 -20.99 14.85
N ASP A 356 3.98 -21.57 15.77
CA ASP A 356 5.38 -21.95 15.59
C ASP A 356 5.54 -22.87 14.37
N ARG A 357 4.71 -23.91 14.26
CA ARG A 357 4.69 -24.78 13.09
C ARG A 357 4.39 -24.02 11.80
N ALA A 358 3.39 -23.15 11.81
CA ALA A 358 3.04 -22.35 10.62
C ALA A 358 4.19 -21.44 10.17
N ILE A 359 4.90 -20.82 11.12
CA ILE A 359 6.08 -19.98 10.83
C ILE A 359 7.18 -20.84 10.19
N HIS A 360 7.54 -21.97 10.82
CA HIS A 360 8.58 -22.86 10.31
C HIS A 360 8.24 -23.39 8.91
N GLU A 361 7.02 -23.89 8.69
CA GLU A 361 6.58 -24.36 7.38
C GLU A 361 6.64 -23.28 6.30
N CYS A 362 6.29 -22.04 6.63
CA CYS A 362 6.37 -20.94 5.68
C CYS A 362 7.82 -20.57 5.37
N ILE A 363 8.67 -20.43 6.40
CA ILE A 363 10.09 -20.09 6.19
C ILE A 363 10.80 -21.20 5.41
N ASP A 364 10.59 -22.49 5.75
CA ASP A 364 11.21 -23.62 5.06
C ASP A 364 10.84 -23.72 3.59
N ARG A 365 9.67 -23.20 3.21
CA ARG A 365 9.21 -23.12 1.82
C ARG A 365 9.53 -21.77 1.17
N ALA A 366 10.26 -20.89 1.85
CA ALA A 366 10.52 -19.51 1.45
C ALA A 366 9.22 -18.73 1.11
N ASN A 367 8.14 -18.96 1.86
CA ASN A 367 6.88 -18.25 1.73
C ASN A 367 6.81 -17.10 2.75
N PRO A 368 6.73 -15.83 2.32
CA PRO A 368 6.56 -14.70 3.24
C PRO A 368 5.27 -14.80 4.05
N LEU A 369 5.37 -14.44 5.31
CA LEU A 369 4.23 -14.29 6.21
C LEU A 369 3.82 -12.83 6.31
N ILE A 370 2.51 -12.56 6.24
CA ILE A 370 1.93 -11.28 6.61
C ILE A 370 1.42 -11.39 8.03
N TRP A 371 1.93 -10.53 8.89
CA TRP A 371 1.57 -10.48 10.29
C TRP A 371 0.99 -9.11 10.65
N SER A 372 -0.22 -9.10 11.21
CA SER A 372 -0.80 -7.90 11.81
C SER A 372 -0.51 -7.89 13.30
N VAL A 373 0.12 -6.83 13.77
CA VAL A 373 0.38 -6.57 15.19
C VAL A 373 -0.40 -5.34 15.63
N HIS A 374 -1.02 -5.41 16.80
CA HIS A 374 -1.79 -4.33 17.42
C HIS A 374 -1.24 -4.04 18.81
#